data_a7dc2afb8babebf91f66bc1344c53729
#
_entry.id   a7dc2afb8babebf91f66bc1344c53729
#
_cell.length_a   1.000
_cell.length_b   1.000
_cell.length_c   1.000
_cell.angle_alpha   90.00
_cell.angle_beta   90.00
_cell.angle_gamma   90.00
#
_symmetry.space_group_name_H-M   'P 1'
#
loop_
_entity.id
_entity.type
_entity.pdbx_description
1 polymer ?
#
loop_
_entity_poly.entity_id
_entity_poly.type
_entity_poly.pdbx_seq_one_letter_code
_entity_poly.pdbx_strand_id
1 'polypeptide(L)'
;MQILQPPNWPRPNGFSNGIAARGRLIFIAGQIGWDEHCRIQSSDFSEQVRQALKNIIAVLAASDGKPEHIVRMTWYVTSKREYLASYKSIGKVYRELIGRHYPAMTAVEVAALVEDDAKVEIEATAVIPD
;
A
#
# COMPACT_ATOMS: atom_id res chain seq x y z
N MET A 1 17.23 -1.20 -7.86
CA MET A 1 15.82 -1.12 -8.25
C MET A 1 15.68 -0.34 -9.54
N GLN A 2 14.94 -0.88 -10.48
CA GLN A 2 14.70 -0.26 -11.78
C GLN A 2 13.21 -0.12 -12.01
N ILE A 3 12.79 1.11 -12.32
CA ILE A 3 11.38 1.36 -12.70
C ILE A 3 11.24 1.05 -14.18
N LEU A 4 10.24 0.23 -14.52
CA LEU A 4 9.99 -0.21 -15.88
C LEU A 4 8.88 0.63 -16.49
N GLN A 5 9.25 1.41 -17.50
CA GLN A 5 8.33 2.31 -18.22
C GLN A 5 8.50 2.08 -19.72
N PRO A 6 7.54 1.39 -20.36
CA PRO A 6 7.62 1.19 -21.81
C PRO A 6 7.66 2.52 -22.55
N PRO A 7 8.42 2.60 -23.66
CA PRO A 7 8.45 3.82 -24.46
C PRO A 7 7.06 4.16 -24.99
N ASN A 8 6.73 5.43 -25.01
CA ASN A 8 5.46 5.98 -25.51
C ASN A 8 4.21 5.69 -24.66
N TRP A 9 4.36 5.01 -23.53
CA TRP A 9 3.26 4.88 -22.60
C TRP A 9 3.14 6.16 -21.75
N PRO A 10 1.92 6.59 -21.41
CA PRO A 10 1.75 7.72 -20.48
C PRO A 10 2.42 7.40 -19.17
N ARG A 11 3.01 8.42 -18.54
CA ARG A 11 3.57 8.25 -17.20
C ARG A 11 2.45 8.00 -16.20
N PRO A 12 2.53 6.93 -15.40
CA PRO A 12 1.51 6.68 -14.39
C PRO A 12 1.58 7.74 -13.28
N ASN A 13 0.46 7.98 -12.65
CA ASN A 13 0.35 8.91 -11.54
C ASN A 13 0.02 8.12 -10.26
N GLY A 14 0.92 8.18 -9.28
CA GLY A 14 0.75 7.51 -8.00
C GLY A 14 1.10 6.02 -7.98
N PHE A 15 1.71 5.50 -9.06
CA PHE A 15 2.18 4.12 -9.12
C PHE A 15 3.24 4.00 -10.21
N SER A 16 3.92 2.86 -10.27
CA SER A 16 4.80 2.48 -11.38
C SER A 16 4.18 1.31 -12.13
N ASN A 17 4.40 1.24 -13.45
CA ASN A 17 3.88 0.13 -14.25
C ASN A 17 4.58 -1.19 -13.92
N GLY A 18 5.86 -1.13 -13.59
CA GLY A 18 6.62 -2.30 -13.20
C GLY A 18 7.88 -1.91 -12.45
N ILE A 19 8.41 -2.83 -11.68
CA ILE A 19 9.67 -2.65 -10.96
C ILE A 19 10.47 -3.94 -11.07
N ALA A 20 11.76 -3.81 -11.42
CA ALA A 20 12.73 -4.89 -11.34
C ALA A 20 13.64 -4.62 -10.16
N ALA A 21 13.88 -5.63 -9.34
CA ALA A 21 14.71 -5.49 -8.15
C ALA A 21 15.42 -6.80 -7.85
N ARG A 22 16.54 -6.71 -7.14
CA ARG A 22 17.32 -7.85 -6.71
C ARG A 22 17.66 -7.68 -5.23
N GLY A 23 17.59 -8.76 -4.49
CA GLY A 23 17.92 -8.73 -3.08
C GLY A 23 17.10 -9.73 -2.29
N ARG A 24 16.94 -9.44 -0.99
CA ARG A 24 16.15 -10.26 -0.07
C ARG A 24 14.68 -9.86 -0.17
N LEU A 25 13.82 -10.84 -0.42
CA LEU A 25 12.39 -10.62 -0.59
C LEU A 25 11.69 -10.63 0.77
N ILE A 26 10.80 -9.67 0.97
CA ILE A 26 9.97 -9.57 2.17
C ILE A 26 8.51 -9.59 1.71
N PHE A 27 7.75 -10.56 2.20
CA PHE A 27 6.33 -10.69 1.88
C PHE A 27 5.52 -10.21 3.08
N ILE A 28 4.68 -9.21 2.87
CA ILE A 28 3.88 -8.61 3.94
C ILE A 28 2.43 -8.95 3.69
N ALA A 29 1.83 -9.66 4.64
CA ALA A 29 0.44 -10.05 4.57
C ALA A 29 -0.47 -8.82 4.51
N GLY A 30 -1.70 -9.02 4.03
CA GLY A 30 -2.70 -7.96 3.98
C GLY A 30 -2.89 -7.32 5.34
N GLN A 31 -2.80 -5.99 5.38
CA GLN A 31 -2.99 -5.19 6.57
C GLN A 31 -4.25 -4.36 6.41
N ILE A 32 -5.08 -4.36 7.45
CA ILE A 32 -6.28 -3.53 7.50
C ILE A 32 -6.06 -2.39 8.49
N GLY A 33 -7.06 -1.54 8.68
CA GLY A 33 -6.94 -0.36 9.53
C GLY A 33 -7.05 -0.63 11.03
N TRP A 34 -6.56 -1.77 11.49
CA TRP A 34 -6.55 -2.06 12.93
C TRP A 34 -5.17 -1.84 13.54
N ASP A 35 -5.15 -1.56 14.86
CA ASP A 35 -3.94 -1.33 15.61
C ASP A 35 -3.31 -2.65 16.11
N GLU A 36 -2.29 -2.55 16.96
CA GLU A 36 -1.59 -3.72 17.52
C GLU A 36 -2.46 -4.57 18.45
N HIS A 37 -3.65 -4.09 18.81
CA HIS A 37 -4.64 -4.84 19.60
C HIS A 37 -5.75 -5.41 18.71
N CYS A 38 -5.56 -5.38 17.38
CA CYS A 38 -6.54 -5.84 16.39
C CYS A 38 -7.87 -5.09 16.51
N ARG A 39 -7.82 -3.79 16.74
CA ARG A 39 -9.00 -2.93 16.85
C ARG A 39 -8.98 -1.86 15.77
N ILE A 40 -10.07 -1.77 15.03
CA ILE A 40 -10.27 -0.71 14.04
C ILE A 40 -10.78 0.52 14.78
N GLN A 41 -9.96 1.58 14.83
CA GLN A 41 -10.25 2.78 15.62
C GLN A 41 -11.12 3.79 14.88
N SER A 42 -11.21 3.71 13.56
CA SER A 42 -11.90 4.70 12.75
C SER A 42 -12.69 4.06 11.63
N SER A 43 -13.86 4.61 11.35
CA SER A 43 -14.65 4.25 10.16
C SER A 43 -14.27 5.13 8.96
N ASP A 44 -13.40 6.12 9.13
CA ASP A 44 -12.94 6.97 8.04
C ASP A 44 -11.98 6.20 7.13
N PHE A 45 -12.26 6.23 5.83
CA PHE A 45 -11.48 5.48 4.85
C PHE A 45 -10.00 5.86 4.88
N SER A 46 -9.70 7.16 4.86
CA SER A 46 -8.32 7.64 4.82
C SER A 46 -7.57 7.30 6.10
N GLU A 47 -8.24 7.29 7.25
CA GLU A 47 -7.63 6.89 8.51
C GLU A 47 -7.36 5.39 8.56
N GLN A 48 -8.22 4.58 7.94
CA GLN A 48 -7.95 3.15 7.81
C GLN A 48 -6.76 2.90 6.88
N VAL A 49 -6.63 3.67 5.80
CA VAL A 49 -5.45 3.62 4.92
C VAL A 49 -4.19 3.97 5.72
N ARG A 50 -4.25 5.03 6.52
CA ARG A 50 -3.11 5.44 7.36
C ARG A 50 -2.65 4.31 8.26
N GLN A 51 -3.58 3.68 8.95
CA GLN A 51 -3.23 2.60 9.86
C GLN A 51 -2.69 1.37 9.12
N ALA A 52 -3.29 1.01 7.99
CA ALA A 52 -2.81 -0.12 7.19
C ALA A 52 -1.37 0.11 6.70
N LEU A 53 -1.07 1.33 6.22
CA LEU A 53 0.29 1.67 5.79
C LEU A 53 1.28 1.69 6.95
N LYS A 54 0.88 2.19 8.12
CA LYS A 54 1.72 2.12 9.33
C LYS A 54 2.04 0.67 9.68
N ASN A 55 1.06 -0.21 9.57
CA ASN A 55 1.26 -1.63 9.86
C ASN A 55 2.26 -2.25 8.87
N ILE A 56 2.15 -1.93 7.59
CA ILE A 56 3.11 -2.40 6.57
C ILE A 56 4.51 -1.92 6.91
N ILE A 57 4.66 -0.66 7.27
CA ILE A 57 5.96 -0.09 7.64
C ILE A 57 6.53 -0.78 8.88
N ALA A 58 5.68 -1.08 9.87
CA ALA A 58 6.13 -1.78 11.08
C ALA A 58 6.60 -3.20 10.80
N VAL A 59 5.86 -3.94 9.97
CA VAL A 59 6.25 -5.30 9.57
C VAL A 59 7.57 -5.27 8.80
N LEU A 60 7.69 -4.32 7.86
CA LEU A 60 8.89 -4.15 7.05
C LEU A 60 10.10 -3.80 7.92
N ALA A 61 9.91 -2.95 8.92
CA ALA A 61 10.98 -2.56 9.84
C ALA A 61 11.51 -3.75 10.65
N ALA A 62 10.69 -4.78 10.88
CA ALA A 62 11.13 -5.99 11.57
C ALA A 62 12.22 -6.74 10.78
N SER A 63 12.36 -6.47 9.49
CA SER A 63 13.42 -7.04 8.65
C SER A 63 14.46 -5.98 8.26
N ASP A 64 14.49 -4.85 8.95
CA ASP A 64 15.35 -3.71 8.67
C ASP A 64 15.03 -3.03 7.33
N GLY A 65 13.85 -3.28 6.79
CA GLY A 65 13.41 -2.66 5.56
C GLY A 65 12.82 -1.28 5.76
N LYS A 66 12.78 -0.51 4.68
CA LYS A 66 12.26 0.85 4.65
C LYS A 66 11.19 0.95 3.56
N PRO A 67 10.30 1.95 3.63
CA PRO A 67 9.27 2.12 2.59
C PRO A 67 9.82 2.13 1.16
N GLU A 68 11.01 2.70 0.95
CA GLU A 68 11.65 2.73 -0.37
C GLU A 68 11.98 1.36 -0.94
N HIS A 69 11.96 0.32 -0.12
CA HIS A 69 12.20 -1.07 -0.56
C HIS A 69 10.95 -1.76 -1.09
N ILE A 70 9.76 -1.16 -0.91
CA ILE A 70 8.51 -1.76 -1.39
C ILE A 70 8.52 -1.75 -2.92
N VAL A 71 8.25 -2.91 -3.52
CA VAL A 71 8.24 -3.06 -4.99
C VAL A 71 6.83 -3.30 -5.52
N ARG A 72 5.91 -3.75 -4.69
CA ARG A 72 4.54 -4.04 -5.09
C ARG A 72 3.58 -3.84 -3.93
N MET A 73 2.42 -3.26 -4.24
CA MET A 73 1.29 -3.17 -3.32
C MET A 73 0.01 -3.55 -4.06
N THR A 74 -0.87 -4.26 -3.38
CA THR A 74 -2.23 -4.48 -3.85
C THR A 74 -3.19 -3.93 -2.81
N TRP A 75 -4.13 -3.12 -3.26
CA TRP A 75 -5.15 -2.48 -2.44
C TRP A 75 -6.49 -3.11 -2.75
N TYR A 76 -7.11 -3.69 -1.74
CA TYR A 76 -8.46 -4.24 -1.82
C TYR A 76 -9.38 -3.28 -1.08
N VAL A 77 -10.38 -2.74 -1.77
CA VAL A 77 -11.31 -1.77 -1.18
C VAL A 77 -12.74 -2.29 -1.29
N THR A 78 -13.57 -1.97 -0.30
CA THR A 78 -14.96 -2.43 -0.30
C THR A 78 -15.89 -1.48 -1.03
N SER A 79 -15.44 -0.25 -1.34
CA SER A 79 -16.21 0.74 -2.08
C SER A 79 -15.30 1.55 -2.99
N LYS A 80 -15.40 1.31 -4.29
CA LYS A 80 -14.72 2.09 -5.30
C LYS A 80 -15.09 3.57 -5.19
N ARG A 81 -16.36 3.87 -4.93
CA ARG A 81 -16.85 5.25 -4.76
C ARG A 81 -16.13 5.95 -3.62
N GLU A 82 -16.03 5.30 -2.47
CA GLU A 82 -15.38 5.87 -1.29
C GLU A 82 -13.87 6.05 -1.53
N TYR A 83 -13.24 5.08 -2.18
CA TYR A 83 -11.84 5.16 -2.57
C TYR A 83 -11.58 6.38 -3.44
N LEU A 84 -12.36 6.56 -4.51
CA LEU A 84 -12.20 7.68 -5.43
C LEU A 84 -12.52 9.03 -4.76
N ALA A 85 -13.53 9.06 -3.90
CA ALA A 85 -13.89 10.29 -3.16
C ALA A 85 -12.79 10.70 -2.17
N SER A 86 -11.99 9.73 -1.70
CA SER A 86 -10.92 9.96 -0.72
C SER A 86 -9.54 10.13 -1.37
N TYR A 87 -9.47 10.21 -2.69
CA TYR A 87 -8.21 10.11 -3.43
C TYR A 87 -7.16 11.13 -2.98
N LYS A 88 -7.58 12.39 -2.75
CA LYS A 88 -6.66 13.44 -2.31
C LYS A 88 -6.11 13.18 -0.91
N SER A 89 -6.98 12.79 0.01
CA SER A 89 -6.56 12.51 1.39
C SER A 89 -5.69 11.26 1.46
N ILE A 90 -5.99 10.24 0.66
CA ILE A 90 -5.16 9.04 0.52
C ILE A 90 -3.76 9.43 0.03
N GLY A 91 -3.69 10.25 -1.00
CA GLY A 91 -2.42 10.72 -1.55
C GLY A 91 -1.58 11.47 -0.52
N LYS A 92 -2.22 12.29 0.31
CA LYS A 92 -1.54 13.02 1.37
C LYS A 92 -0.98 12.05 2.42
N VAL A 93 -1.79 11.11 2.88
CA VAL A 93 -1.39 10.08 3.86
C VAL A 93 -0.23 9.26 3.29
N TYR A 94 -0.32 8.84 2.04
CA TYR A 94 0.72 8.06 1.39
C TYR A 94 2.05 8.82 1.37
N ARG A 95 2.03 10.08 0.95
CA ARG A 95 3.26 10.89 0.91
C ARG A 95 3.86 11.13 2.28
N GLU A 96 3.03 11.28 3.31
CA GLU A 96 3.51 11.44 4.68
C GLU A 96 4.23 10.19 5.20
N LEU A 97 3.73 9.00 4.87
CA LEU A 97 4.23 7.74 5.42
C LEU A 97 5.26 7.04 4.52
N ILE A 98 5.01 7.01 3.22
CA ILE A 98 5.86 6.31 2.25
C ILE A 98 6.80 7.29 1.53
N GLY A 99 6.36 8.52 1.34
CA GLY A 99 7.11 9.50 0.57
C GLY A 99 6.77 9.41 -0.90
N ARG A 100 7.69 9.88 -1.74
CA ARG A 100 7.49 9.91 -3.20
C ARG A 100 8.02 8.65 -3.88
N HIS A 101 7.86 7.54 -3.23
CA HIS A 101 8.20 6.24 -3.77
C HIS A 101 6.90 5.53 -4.19
N TYR A 102 6.78 5.22 -5.48
CA TYR A 102 5.56 4.64 -6.05
C TYR A 102 5.87 3.28 -6.66
N PRO A 103 5.65 2.19 -5.91
CA PRO A 103 5.88 0.85 -6.43
C PRO A 103 4.83 0.46 -7.47
N ALA A 104 4.99 -0.72 -8.05
CA ALA A 104 3.95 -1.30 -8.87
C ALA A 104 2.71 -1.50 -7.99
N MET A 105 1.56 -1.01 -8.44
CA MET A 105 0.34 -1.04 -7.63
C MET A 105 -0.86 -1.51 -8.43
N THR A 106 -1.75 -2.20 -7.73
CA THR A 106 -3.06 -2.57 -8.22
C THR A 106 -4.08 -2.22 -7.15
N ALA A 107 -5.21 -1.65 -7.53
CA ALA A 107 -6.32 -1.38 -6.63
C ALA A 107 -7.58 -1.96 -7.22
N VAL A 108 -8.32 -2.75 -6.44
CA VAL A 108 -9.55 -3.40 -6.89
C VAL A 108 -10.62 -3.34 -5.81
N GLU A 109 -11.88 -3.20 -6.24
CA GLU A 109 -13.01 -3.34 -5.34
C GLU A 109 -13.30 -4.82 -5.15
N VAL A 110 -13.56 -5.21 -3.91
CA VAL A 110 -13.93 -6.59 -3.56
C VAL A 110 -15.31 -6.60 -2.91
N ALA A 111 -15.97 -7.74 -2.95
CA ALA A 111 -17.32 -7.88 -2.38
C ALA A 111 -17.34 -7.64 -0.87
N ALA A 112 -16.29 -8.08 -0.16
CA ALA A 112 -16.16 -7.91 1.28
C ALA A 112 -14.72 -8.20 1.69
N LEU A 113 -14.33 -7.66 2.84
CA LEU A 113 -13.12 -8.07 3.53
C LEU A 113 -13.54 -8.99 4.68
N VAL A 114 -12.57 -9.74 5.22
CA VAL A 114 -12.88 -10.72 6.26
C VAL A 114 -13.39 -10.04 7.54
N GLU A 115 -12.82 -8.89 7.87
CA GLU A 115 -13.29 -8.10 9.02
C GLU A 115 -14.39 -7.14 8.58
N ASP A 116 -15.56 -7.20 9.24
CA ASP A 116 -16.75 -6.45 8.83
C ASP A 116 -16.52 -4.93 8.78
N ASP A 117 -15.73 -4.39 9.70
CA ASP A 117 -15.50 -2.95 9.79
C ASP A 117 -14.35 -2.46 8.91
N ALA A 118 -13.65 -3.37 8.23
CA ALA A 118 -12.55 -2.99 7.35
C ALA A 118 -13.08 -2.50 6.01
N LYS A 119 -12.54 -1.38 5.56
CA LYS A 119 -12.87 -0.77 4.26
C LYS A 119 -11.75 -0.91 3.25
N VAL A 120 -10.55 -1.22 3.71
CA VAL A 120 -9.36 -1.38 2.88
C VAL A 120 -8.45 -2.44 3.48
N GLU A 121 -7.82 -3.19 2.60
CA GLU A 121 -6.75 -4.11 2.96
C GLU A 121 -5.62 -3.93 1.97
N ILE A 122 -4.39 -3.80 2.45
CA ILE A 122 -3.21 -3.55 1.62
C ILE A 122 -2.17 -4.62 1.91
N GLU A 123 -1.71 -5.30 0.86
CA GLU A 123 -0.57 -6.22 0.96
C GLU A 123 0.60 -5.65 0.19
N ALA A 124 1.80 -6.06 0.55
CA ALA A 124 3.01 -5.52 -0.07
C ALA A 124 4.10 -6.57 -0.19
N THR A 125 4.96 -6.38 -1.17
CA THR A 125 6.21 -7.11 -1.31
C THR A 125 7.33 -6.08 -1.36
N ALA A 126 8.40 -6.34 -0.64
CA ALA A 126 9.59 -5.49 -0.65
C ALA A 126 10.81 -6.30 -1.03
N VAL A 127 11.82 -5.62 -1.55
CA VAL A 127 13.13 -6.23 -1.86
C VAL A 127 14.19 -5.33 -1.25
N ILE A 128 14.93 -5.89 -0.29
CA ILE A 128 16.02 -5.19 0.37
C ILE A 128 17.30 -5.54 -0.38
N PRO A 129 18.03 -4.56 -0.91
CA PRO A 129 19.28 -4.84 -1.64
C PRO A 129 20.31 -5.56 -0.77
N ASP A 130 21.08 -6.41 -1.40
CA ASP A 130 22.18 -7.12 -0.74
C ASP A 130 23.28 -6.16 -0.29
#